data_d9048d9cbef7e8dd7fd986da0f9d9056
#
_entry.id   d9048d9cbef7e8dd7fd986da0f9d9056
#
_cell.length_a   1.000
_cell.length_b   1.000
_cell.length_c   1.000
_cell.angle_alpha   90.00
_cell.angle_beta   90.00
_cell.angle_gamma   90.00
#
_symmetry.space_group_name_H-M   'P 1'
#
loop_
_entity.id
_entity.type
_entity.pdbx_description
1 polymer ?
#
loop_
_entity_poly.entity_id
_entity_poly.type
_entity_poly.pdbx_seq_one_letter_code
_entity_poly.pdbx_strand_id
1 'polypeptide(L)'
;SKITYYPEMEIQGDKFTILPIGTPYVDKGCKGTLLGEDCTSSLITEGVEDVDYNKAGLYYVTYSHINKDGYLTKAKRTVAVCDPSITTDIEGKYKVQSGSFRNTGSAQEEFAKYSVTITQAAPGLFYVSDFFGGFYDQGRGYGASTAMTGYIQLLADNTIKLLSSHVENWDDSLDSFENGKYDPATGEISFDAAY
;
A
#
# COMPACT_ATOMS: atom_id res chain seq x y z
N SER A 1 13.06 30.47 22.79
CA SER A 1 12.49 29.41 22.00
C SER A 1 12.03 28.26 22.89
N LYS A 2 10.89 27.71 22.61
CA LYS A 2 10.30 26.61 23.38
C LYS A 2 10.65 25.28 22.70
N ILE A 3 11.22 24.33 23.45
CA ILE A 3 11.53 23.01 22.95
C ILE A 3 10.33 22.10 23.25
N THR A 4 9.87 21.36 22.24
CA THR A 4 8.86 20.32 22.39
C THR A 4 9.52 18.95 22.20
N TYR A 5 8.94 17.94 22.84
CA TYR A 5 9.44 16.56 22.79
C TYR A 5 8.38 15.63 22.23
N TYR A 6 8.82 14.64 21.46
CA TYR A 6 7.97 13.64 20.82
C TYR A 6 8.28 12.25 21.37
N PRO A 7 7.29 11.39 21.53
CA PRO A 7 7.55 10.03 21.97
C PRO A 7 8.22 9.20 20.86
N GLU A 8 8.99 8.21 21.29
CA GLU A 8 9.35 7.10 20.43
C GLU A 8 8.22 6.09 20.45
N MET A 9 7.83 5.61 19.27
CA MET A 9 6.73 4.66 19.08
C MET A 9 7.29 3.36 18.54
N GLU A 10 7.10 2.26 19.25
CA GLU A 10 7.56 0.94 18.84
C GLU A 10 6.36 0.01 18.69
N ILE A 11 6.01 -0.33 17.45
CA ILE A 11 4.95 -1.29 17.15
C ILE A 11 5.40 -2.68 17.61
N GLN A 12 4.59 -3.34 18.44
CA GLN A 12 4.88 -4.68 18.92
C GLN A 12 4.42 -5.71 17.89
N GLY A 13 5.28 -6.70 17.60
CA GLY A 13 5.05 -7.65 16.52
C GLY A 13 5.32 -7.02 15.15
N ASP A 14 4.75 -7.61 14.10
CA ASP A 14 5.01 -7.19 12.74
C ASP A 14 4.26 -5.90 12.36
N LYS A 15 4.99 -4.93 11.83
CA LYS A 15 4.40 -3.70 11.29
C LYS A 15 3.52 -3.97 10.08
N PHE A 16 3.86 -4.96 9.28
CA PHE A 16 3.02 -5.53 8.22
C PHE A 16 2.65 -6.95 8.65
N THR A 17 1.45 -7.10 9.23
CA THR A 17 0.98 -8.34 9.80
C THR A 17 0.18 -9.12 8.77
N ILE A 18 0.64 -10.31 8.42
CA ILE A 18 -0.08 -11.22 7.51
C ILE A 18 -1.04 -12.05 8.34
N LEU A 19 -2.33 -11.99 8.00
CA LEU A 19 -3.39 -12.70 8.69
C LEU A 19 -4.18 -13.55 7.69
N PRO A 20 -4.12 -14.88 7.77
CA PRO A 20 -4.96 -15.74 6.94
C PRO A 20 -6.44 -15.46 7.20
N ILE A 21 -7.22 -15.39 6.12
CA ILE A 21 -8.67 -15.16 6.18
C ILE A 21 -9.35 -16.17 7.14
N GLY A 22 -10.26 -15.69 7.95
CA GLY A 22 -10.94 -16.50 8.97
C GLY A 22 -10.23 -16.58 10.32
N THR A 23 -9.03 -16.00 10.45
CA THR A 23 -8.29 -15.96 11.72
C THR A 23 -8.67 -14.69 12.48
N PRO A 24 -9.24 -14.78 13.68
CA PRO A 24 -9.54 -13.58 14.47
C PRO A 24 -8.30 -12.73 14.72
N TYR A 25 -8.44 -11.42 14.49
CA TYR A 25 -7.34 -10.49 14.71
C TYR A 25 -7.22 -10.09 16.18
N VAL A 26 -6.00 -10.21 16.71
CA VAL A 26 -5.64 -9.70 18.04
C VAL A 26 -4.47 -8.73 17.88
N ASP A 27 -4.69 -7.46 18.23
CA ASP A 27 -3.66 -6.44 18.11
C ASP A 27 -2.60 -6.57 19.21
N LYS A 28 -1.32 -6.54 18.81
CA LYS A 28 -0.20 -6.65 19.76
C LYS A 28 0.19 -5.31 20.39
N GLY A 29 -0.41 -4.22 19.93
CA GLY A 29 -0.18 -2.91 20.49
C GLY A 29 1.10 -2.21 20.04
N CYS A 30 1.35 -1.11 20.71
CA CYS A 30 2.51 -0.24 20.45
C CYS A 30 3.04 0.26 21.79
N LYS A 31 4.36 0.29 21.95
CA LYS A 31 5.03 0.86 23.10
C LYS A 31 5.41 2.30 22.81
N GLY A 32 5.05 3.23 23.70
CA GLY A 32 5.46 4.61 23.67
C GLY A 32 6.46 4.95 24.78
N THR A 33 7.48 5.72 24.46
CA THR A 33 8.48 6.20 25.40
C THR A 33 8.74 7.69 25.15
N LEU A 34 8.60 8.51 26.18
CA LEU A 34 8.84 9.94 26.12
C LEU A 34 9.86 10.34 27.18
N LEU A 35 11.00 10.91 26.74
CA LEU A 35 12.09 11.30 27.63
C LEU A 35 12.52 10.15 28.57
N GLY A 36 12.60 8.93 28.06
CA GLY A 36 12.97 7.75 28.83
C GLY A 36 11.88 7.15 29.70
N GLU A 37 10.71 7.79 29.77
CA GLU A 37 9.56 7.32 30.56
C GLU A 37 8.54 6.60 29.67
N ASP A 38 7.99 5.49 30.17
CA ASP A 38 6.93 4.76 29.48
C ASP A 38 5.65 5.60 29.42
N CYS A 39 5.16 5.87 28.23
CA CYS A 39 3.90 6.57 27.99
C CYS A 39 2.87 5.71 27.23
N THR A 40 3.06 4.40 27.19
CA THR A 40 2.19 3.46 26.45
C THR A 40 0.72 3.62 26.79
N SER A 41 0.39 3.83 28.07
CA SER A 41 -1.01 3.96 28.52
C SER A 41 -1.69 5.23 27.99
N SER A 42 -0.94 6.23 27.54
CA SER A 42 -1.48 7.46 26.96
C SER A 42 -1.63 7.39 25.43
N LEU A 43 -1.23 6.29 24.80
CA LEU A 43 -1.42 6.11 23.38
C LEU A 43 -2.90 5.85 23.06
N ILE A 44 -3.35 6.44 21.94
CA ILE A 44 -4.70 6.21 21.40
C ILE A 44 -4.57 5.19 20.28
N THR A 45 -5.31 4.08 20.39
CA THR A 45 -5.34 3.02 19.37
C THR A 45 -6.65 3.08 18.62
N GLU A 46 -6.59 3.13 17.29
CA GLU A 46 -7.76 3.19 16.42
C GLU A 46 -7.66 2.17 15.28
N GLY A 47 -8.80 1.62 14.88
CA GLY A 47 -8.91 0.77 13.70
C GLY A 47 -8.89 -0.74 13.97
N VAL A 48 -8.64 -1.20 15.20
CA VAL A 48 -8.63 -2.64 15.52
C VAL A 48 -9.97 -3.29 15.19
N GLU A 49 -11.07 -2.65 15.56
CA GLU A 49 -12.44 -3.14 15.33
C GLU A 49 -12.85 -3.10 13.85
N ASP A 50 -12.15 -2.34 13.02
CA ASP A 50 -12.41 -2.23 11.58
C ASP A 50 -11.74 -3.35 10.77
N VAL A 51 -10.90 -4.15 11.40
CA VAL A 51 -10.25 -5.29 10.74
C VAL A 51 -11.28 -6.40 10.50
N ASP A 52 -11.70 -6.52 9.23
CA ASP A 52 -12.57 -7.63 8.82
C ASP A 52 -11.71 -8.83 8.44
N TYR A 53 -11.49 -9.72 9.40
CA TYR A 53 -10.66 -10.91 9.18
C TYR A 53 -11.33 -11.98 8.30
N ASN A 54 -12.58 -11.77 7.91
CA ASN A 54 -13.28 -12.64 6.96
C ASN A 54 -13.25 -12.11 5.52
N LYS A 55 -12.60 -10.97 5.29
CA LYS A 55 -12.48 -10.36 3.97
C LYS A 55 -11.04 -10.01 3.67
N ALA A 56 -10.47 -10.61 2.62
CA ALA A 56 -9.11 -10.30 2.18
C ALA A 56 -8.97 -8.82 1.80
N GLY A 57 -7.86 -8.21 2.20
CA GLY A 57 -7.60 -6.81 1.97
C GLY A 57 -6.58 -6.26 2.96
N LEU A 58 -6.37 -4.94 2.89
CA LEU A 58 -5.51 -4.22 3.81
C LEU A 58 -6.36 -3.42 4.80
N TYR A 59 -5.97 -3.52 6.06
CA TYR A 59 -6.59 -2.78 7.16
C TYR A 59 -5.48 -2.08 7.95
N TYR A 60 -5.80 -0.98 8.61
CA TYR A 60 -4.80 -0.17 9.30
C TYR A 60 -5.17 0.03 10.75
N VAL A 61 -4.19 -0.19 11.62
CA VAL A 61 -4.28 0.14 13.05
C VAL A 61 -3.31 1.27 13.32
N THR A 62 -3.82 2.37 13.84
CA THR A 62 -3.06 3.58 14.11
C THR A 62 -2.90 3.77 15.61
N TYR A 63 -1.68 4.03 16.04
CA TYR A 63 -1.34 4.40 17.40
C TYR A 63 -0.92 5.86 17.38
N SER A 64 -1.48 6.68 18.27
CA SER A 64 -1.17 8.11 18.29
C SER A 64 -0.95 8.61 19.70
N HIS A 65 -0.20 9.70 19.79
CA HIS A 65 0.10 10.42 21.01
C HIS A 65 0.04 11.92 20.73
N ILE A 66 -0.65 12.65 21.60
CA ILE A 66 -0.65 14.11 21.58
C ILE A 66 0.16 14.56 22.79
N ASN A 67 1.27 15.28 22.54
CA ASN A 67 2.11 15.77 23.64
C ASN A 67 1.47 16.98 24.35
N LYS A 68 2.10 17.43 25.42
CA LYS A 68 1.59 18.57 26.22
C LYS A 68 1.47 19.88 25.43
N ASP A 69 2.21 20.01 24.32
CA ASP A 69 2.19 21.18 23.45
C ASP A 69 1.21 21.04 22.28
N GLY A 70 0.43 19.93 22.23
CA GLY A 70 -0.60 19.70 21.24
C GLY A 70 -0.11 19.05 19.95
N TYR A 71 1.13 18.59 19.86
CA TYR A 71 1.67 17.95 18.68
C TYR A 71 1.39 16.44 18.64
N LEU A 72 1.01 15.97 17.47
CA LEU A 72 0.61 14.59 17.21
C LEU A 72 1.79 13.78 16.68
N THR A 73 2.01 12.60 17.27
CA THR A 73 2.89 11.55 16.73
C THR A 73 2.04 10.33 16.42
N LYS A 74 2.26 9.72 15.25
CA LYS A 74 1.52 8.53 14.80
C LYS A 74 2.46 7.41 14.39
N ALA A 75 2.03 6.17 14.65
CA ALA A 75 2.58 4.96 14.05
C ALA A 75 1.43 4.13 13.49
N LYS A 76 1.67 3.45 12.37
CA LYS A 76 0.63 2.68 11.68
C LYS A 76 1.09 1.24 11.44
N ARG A 77 0.27 0.28 11.85
CA ARG A 77 0.36 -1.12 11.49
C ARG A 77 -0.56 -1.39 10.30
N THR A 78 -0.08 -2.14 9.32
CA THR A 78 -0.91 -2.70 8.27
C THR A 78 -1.24 -4.15 8.62
N VAL A 79 -2.52 -4.50 8.58
CA VAL A 79 -3.00 -5.88 8.72
C VAL A 79 -3.44 -6.35 7.34
N ALA A 80 -2.71 -7.31 6.79
CA ALA A 80 -2.97 -7.88 5.47
C ALA A 80 -3.72 -9.20 5.63
N VAL A 81 -5.04 -9.14 5.49
CA VAL A 81 -5.87 -10.34 5.47
C VAL A 81 -5.77 -10.98 4.10
N CYS A 82 -5.27 -12.20 4.04
CA CYS A 82 -4.99 -12.89 2.79
C CYS A 82 -5.74 -14.21 2.66
N ASP A 83 -5.97 -14.63 1.42
CA ASP A 83 -6.52 -15.94 1.08
C ASP A 83 -5.38 -16.88 0.67
N PRO A 84 -4.97 -17.84 1.53
CA PRO A 84 -3.87 -18.74 1.21
C PRO A 84 -4.15 -19.69 0.06
N SER A 85 -5.41 -19.83 -0.38
CA SER A 85 -5.76 -20.64 -1.55
C SER A 85 -5.31 -20.01 -2.87
N ILE A 86 -5.02 -18.71 -2.88
CA ILE A 86 -4.45 -18.02 -4.04
C ILE A 86 -2.95 -18.27 -4.06
N THR A 87 -2.55 -19.27 -4.81
CA THR A 87 -1.14 -19.69 -4.91
C THR A 87 -0.41 -19.10 -6.12
N THR A 88 -1.13 -18.47 -7.05
CA THR A 88 -0.54 -17.81 -8.20
C THR A 88 0.34 -16.66 -7.75
N ASP A 89 1.61 -16.69 -8.17
CA ASP A 89 2.60 -15.67 -7.85
C ASP A 89 2.91 -14.85 -9.10
N ILE A 90 2.56 -13.56 -9.06
CA ILE A 90 2.83 -12.62 -10.15
C ILE A 90 4.02 -11.69 -9.83
N GLU A 91 4.80 -12.03 -8.80
CA GLU A 91 6.02 -11.30 -8.49
C GLU A 91 6.99 -11.29 -9.66
N GLY A 92 7.60 -10.15 -9.92
CA GLY A 92 8.60 -10.03 -10.96
C GLY A 92 8.84 -8.61 -11.43
N LYS A 93 9.77 -8.48 -12.37
CA LYS A 93 10.08 -7.23 -13.04
C LYS A 93 9.40 -7.22 -14.40
N TYR A 94 8.53 -6.25 -14.60
CA TYR A 94 7.72 -6.10 -15.80
C TYR A 94 8.22 -4.94 -16.64
N LYS A 95 8.09 -5.08 -17.96
CA LYS A 95 8.26 -3.97 -18.89
C LYS A 95 6.91 -3.54 -19.42
N VAL A 96 6.67 -2.24 -19.40
CA VAL A 96 5.46 -1.65 -19.98
C VAL A 96 5.45 -1.95 -21.49
N GLN A 97 4.36 -2.56 -21.95
CA GLN A 97 4.19 -3.00 -23.33
C GLN A 97 3.72 -1.88 -24.23
N SER A 98 4.04 -1.99 -25.52
CA SER A 98 3.46 -1.11 -26.55
C SER A 98 1.92 -1.20 -26.52
N GLY A 99 1.25 -0.09 -26.79
CA GLY A 99 -0.20 0.05 -26.64
C GLY A 99 -0.62 0.63 -25.28
N SER A 100 0.31 0.77 -24.33
CA SER A 100 0.07 1.53 -23.10
C SER A 100 0.04 3.03 -23.41
N PHE A 101 -0.85 3.77 -22.75
CA PHE A 101 -0.98 5.21 -23.01
C PHE A 101 -1.46 5.98 -21.78
N ARG A 102 -1.13 7.27 -21.76
CA ARG A 102 -1.73 8.26 -20.88
C ARG A 102 -2.72 9.09 -21.69
N ASN A 103 -3.93 9.24 -21.16
CA ASN A 103 -4.99 10.02 -21.79
C ASN A 103 -5.42 11.16 -20.86
N THR A 104 -5.34 12.40 -21.34
CA THR A 104 -5.78 13.59 -20.60
C THR A 104 -7.14 14.10 -21.05
N GLY A 105 -7.83 13.41 -21.96
CA GLY A 105 -9.06 13.87 -22.60
C GLY A 105 -8.83 14.77 -23.81
N SER A 106 -7.74 15.53 -23.84
CA SER A 106 -7.34 16.38 -24.99
C SER A 106 -6.20 15.79 -25.80
N ALA A 107 -5.43 14.88 -25.21
CA ALA A 107 -4.28 14.24 -25.86
C ALA A 107 -4.09 12.82 -25.35
N GLN A 108 -3.66 11.93 -26.23
CA GLN A 108 -3.24 10.58 -25.90
C GLN A 108 -1.76 10.46 -26.19
N GLU A 109 -0.99 10.01 -25.18
CA GLU A 109 0.44 9.82 -25.31
C GLU A 109 0.78 8.36 -25.01
N GLU A 110 1.30 7.65 -26.02
CA GLU A 110 1.75 6.28 -25.87
C GLU A 110 3.13 6.23 -25.20
N PHE A 111 3.34 5.19 -24.39
CA PHE A 111 4.63 4.93 -23.76
C PHE A 111 4.83 3.44 -23.57
N ALA A 112 6.08 3.01 -23.52
CA ALA A 112 6.46 1.62 -23.35
C ALA A 112 7.90 1.50 -22.82
N LYS A 113 8.29 0.26 -22.50
CA LYS A 113 9.66 -0.15 -22.12
C LYS A 113 10.12 0.28 -20.74
N TYR A 114 9.39 1.09 -20.01
CA TYR A 114 9.71 1.40 -18.61
C TYR A 114 9.49 0.16 -17.73
N SER A 115 10.17 0.12 -16.60
CA SER A 115 10.13 -1.03 -15.70
C SER A 115 9.19 -0.77 -14.52
N VAL A 116 8.38 -1.77 -14.20
CA VAL A 116 7.55 -1.82 -12.99
C VAL A 116 7.88 -3.12 -12.25
N THR A 117 8.10 -3.03 -10.95
CA THR A 117 8.34 -4.20 -10.11
C THR A 117 7.09 -4.53 -9.30
N ILE A 118 6.73 -5.80 -9.28
CA ILE A 118 5.66 -6.34 -8.44
C ILE A 118 6.30 -7.29 -7.44
N THR A 119 6.00 -7.09 -6.16
CA THR A 119 6.56 -7.88 -5.06
C THR A 119 5.43 -8.55 -4.29
N GLN A 120 5.54 -9.84 -4.02
CA GLN A 120 4.55 -10.53 -3.21
C GLN A 120 4.66 -10.07 -1.75
N ALA A 121 3.55 -9.59 -1.20
CA ALA A 121 3.43 -9.20 0.21
C ALA A 121 2.85 -10.33 1.05
N ALA A 122 1.90 -11.09 0.48
CA ALA A 122 1.23 -12.25 1.07
C ALA A 122 0.56 -13.03 -0.07
N PRO A 123 0.05 -14.25 0.17
CA PRO A 123 -0.73 -14.96 -0.84
C PRO A 123 -1.85 -14.09 -1.44
N GLY A 124 -1.83 -13.89 -2.76
CA GLY A 124 -2.80 -13.08 -3.48
C GLY A 124 -2.69 -11.57 -3.27
N LEU A 125 -1.73 -11.09 -2.49
CA LEU A 125 -1.52 -9.66 -2.23
C LEU A 125 -0.13 -9.23 -2.71
N PHE A 126 -0.07 -8.17 -3.52
CA PHE A 126 1.17 -7.75 -4.18
C PHE A 126 1.36 -6.24 -4.08
N TYR A 127 2.61 -5.84 -3.88
CA TYR A 127 3.03 -4.45 -3.94
C TYR A 127 3.45 -4.09 -5.36
N VAL A 128 2.99 -2.94 -5.85
CA VAL A 128 3.28 -2.40 -7.19
C VAL A 128 4.12 -1.14 -7.03
N SER A 129 5.27 -1.12 -7.71
CA SER A 129 6.20 0.01 -7.61
C SER A 129 5.72 1.27 -8.30
N ASP A 130 4.90 1.17 -9.35
CA ASP A 130 4.41 2.33 -10.08
C ASP A 130 3.19 2.00 -10.97
N PHE A 131 2.00 2.39 -10.53
CA PHE A 131 0.77 2.26 -11.34
C PHE A 131 0.77 3.17 -12.57
N PHE A 132 1.63 4.18 -12.61
CA PHE A 132 1.80 5.02 -13.81
C PHE A 132 2.71 4.39 -14.87
N GLY A 133 3.19 3.17 -14.62
CA GLY A 133 4.04 2.48 -15.58
C GLY A 133 5.35 3.19 -15.89
N GLY A 134 5.89 3.94 -14.95
CA GLY A 134 7.12 4.70 -15.13
C GLY A 134 6.97 5.99 -15.93
N PHE A 135 5.75 6.38 -16.29
CA PHE A 135 5.51 7.54 -17.15
C PHE A 135 6.16 8.83 -16.64
N TYR A 136 5.96 9.15 -15.35
CA TYR A 136 6.54 10.34 -14.73
C TYR A 136 7.95 10.12 -14.22
N ASP A 137 8.15 9.04 -13.44
CA ASP A 137 9.44 8.69 -12.83
C ASP A 137 10.53 8.52 -13.88
N GLN A 138 10.33 7.60 -14.81
CA GLN A 138 11.31 7.23 -15.85
C GLN A 138 11.12 8.03 -17.13
N GLY A 139 9.90 8.17 -17.61
CA GLY A 139 9.59 8.82 -18.88
C GLY A 139 9.84 10.33 -18.88
N ARG A 140 9.40 11.02 -17.84
CA ARG A 140 9.67 12.45 -17.65
C ARG A 140 10.96 12.70 -16.88
N GLY A 141 11.52 11.66 -16.26
CA GLY A 141 12.73 11.79 -15.42
C GLY A 141 12.51 12.56 -14.14
N TYR A 142 11.28 12.57 -13.61
CA TYR A 142 10.95 13.32 -12.40
C TYR A 142 11.37 12.61 -11.12
N GLY A 143 11.75 11.34 -11.19
CA GLY A 143 12.25 10.57 -10.06
C GLY A 143 11.18 9.78 -9.31
N ALA A 144 11.63 8.97 -8.36
CA ALA A 144 10.80 7.99 -7.66
C ALA A 144 9.65 8.59 -6.85
N SER A 145 9.74 9.86 -6.42
CA SER A 145 8.65 10.53 -5.70
C SER A 145 7.40 10.75 -6.56
N THR A 146 7.51 10.59 -7.88
CA THR A 146 6.40 10.70 -8.83
C THR A 146 5.87 9.33 -9.28
N ALA A 147 6.34 8.25 -8.69
CA ALA A 147 5.78 6.92 -8.88
C ALA A 147 4.55 6.74 -7.99
N MET A 148 3.46 6.22 -8.55
CA MET A 148 2.26 5.85 -7.80
C MET A 148 2.41 4.41 -7.30
N THR A 149 2.78 4.27 -6.04
CA THR A 149 2.96 2.95 -5.41
C THR A 149 1.65 2.44 -4.80
N GLY A 150 1.56 1.16 -4.53
CA GLY A 150 0.45 0.63 -3.78
C GLY A 150 0.35 -0.89 -3.82
N TYR A 151 -0.83 -1.38 -3.46
CA TYR A 151 -1.10 -2.81 -3.34
C TYR A 151 -2.29 -3.21 -4.19
N ILE A 152 -2.20 -4.41 -4.74
CA ILE A 152 -3.26 -5.07 -5.51
C ILE A 152 -3.57 -6.43 -4.91
N GLN A 153 -4.79 -6.89 -5.15
CA GLN A 153 -5.26 -8.24 -4.83
C GLN A 153 -5.52 -9.01 -6.12
N LEU A 154 -4.92 -10.18 -6.24
CA LEU A 154 -5.21 -11.14 -7.29
C LEU A 154 -6.31 -12.09 -6.80
N LEU A 155 -7.36 -12.23 -7.59
CA LEU A 155 -8.48 -13.14 -7.31
C LEU A 155 -8.27 -14.49 -8.02
N ALA A 156 -9.06 -15.48 -7.63
CA ALA A 156 -8.97 -16.84 -8.19
C ALA A 156 -9.22 -16.90 -9.70
N ASP A 157 -9.99 -15.99 -10.25
CA ASP A 157 -10.29 -15.87 -11.69
C ASP A 157 -9.26 -15.04 -12.45
N ASN A 158 -8.14 -14.66 -11.81
CA ASN A 158 -7.08 -13.82 -12.35
C ASN A 158 -7.49 -12.36 -12.60
N THR A 159 -8.61 -11.90 -12.06
CA THR A 159 -8.90 -10.48 -11.97
C THR A 159 -8.07 -9.83 -10.87
N ILE A 160 -7.77 -8.55 -11.04
CA ILE A 160 -6.96 -7.77 -10.11
C ILE A 160 -7.78 -6.61 -9.58
N LYS A 161 -7.74 -6.41 -8.27
CA LYS A 161 -8.36 -5.26 -7.59
C LYS A 161 -7.32 -4.38 -6.93
N LEU A 162 -7.55 -3.08 -6.95
CA LEU A 162 -6.75 -2.12 -6.20
C LEU A 162 -7.09 -2.20 -4.71
N LEU A 163 -6.07 -2.23 -3.86
CA LEU A 163 -6.24 -2.14 -2.41
C LEU A 163 -5.81 -0.79 -1.86
N SER A 164 -4.70 -0.24 -2.35
CA SER A 164 -4.20 1.07 -1.95
C SER A 164 -3.31 1.65 -3.03
N SER A 165 -3.20 2.98 -3.05
CA SER A 165 -2.31 3.70 -3.95
C SER A 165 -1.91 5.03 -3.34
N HIS A 166 -0.70 5.49 -3.64
CA HIS A 166 -0.20 6.77 -3.18
C HIS A 166 0.96 7.25 -4.05
N VAL A 167 0.96 8.53 -4.37
CA VAL A 167 2.09 9.24 -4.98
C VAL A 167 2.56 10.32 -4.02
N GLU A 168 3.84 10.29 -3.66
CA GLU A 168 4.40 11.17 -2.63
C GLU A 168 4.45 12.63 -3.07
N ASN A 169 4.92 12.89 -4.28
CA ASN A 169 5.23 14.25 -4.74
C ASN A 169 4.04 15.22 -4.68
N TRP A 170 2.83 14.76 -4.98
CA TRP A 170 1.62 15.59 -4.89
C TRP A 170 0.52 15.01 -4.01
N ASP A 171 0.91 14.07 -3.14
CA ASP A 171 0.06 13.49 -2.10
C ASP A 171 -1.34 13.10 -2.60
N ASP A 172 -1.37 12.26 -3.60
CA ASP A 172 -2.60 11.82 -4.25
C ASP A 172 -2.66 10.29 -4.34
N SER A 173 -3.81 9.79 -4.73
CA SER A 173 -4.08 8.38 -4.96
C SER A 173 -4.84 8.20 -6.26
N LEU A 174 -4.98 6.97 -6.75
CA LEU A 174 -5.81 6.68 -7.90
C LEU A 174 -7.28 6.93 -7.58
N ASP A 175 -7.98 7.64 -8.47
CA ASP A 175 -9.43 7.85 -8.38
C ASP A 175 -10.21 6.61 -8.81
N SER A 176 -9.66 5.84 -9.76
CA SER A 176 -10.26 4.59 -10.21
C SER A 176 -9.21 3.60 -10.68
N PHE A 177 -9.58 2.33 -10.60
CA PHE A 177 -8.80 1.21 -11.10
C PHE A 177 -9.78 0.17 -11.63
N GLU A 178 -9.74 -0.07 -12.93
CA GLU A 178 -10.71 -0.92 -13.61
C GLU A 178 -10.04 -1.90 -14.57
N ASN A 179 -10.75 -2.97 -14.90
CA ASN A 179 -10.30 -3.97 -15.89
C ASN A 179 -8.94 -4.59 -15.56
N GLY A 180 -8.61 -4.66 -14.26
CA GLY A 180 -7.39 -5.30 -13.80
C GLY A 180 -7.44 -6.80 -14.05
N LYS A 181 -6.43 -7.34 -14.74
CA LYS A 181 -6.34 -8.77 -15.02
C LYS A 181 -4.91 -9.24 -15.21
N TYR A 182 -4.71 -10.49 -14.90
CA TYR A 182 -3.51 -11.26 -15.20
C TYR A 182 -3.85 -12.35 -16.21
N ASP A 183 -3.09 -12.43 -17.30
CA ASP A 183 -3.20 -13.50 -18.28
C ASP A 183 -2.10 -14.55 -18.01
N PRO A 184 -2.43 -15.73 -17.47
CA PRO A 184 -1.44 -16.74 -17.15
C PRO A 184 -0.80 -17.37 -18.40
N ALA A 185 -1.43 -17.24 -19.57
CA ALA A 185 -0.88 -17.77 -20.82
C ALA A 185 0.30 -16.93 -21.33
N THR A 186 0.28 -15.62 -21.09
CA THR A 186 1.30 -14.69 -21.58
C THR A 186 2.14 -14.06 -20.46
N GLY A 187 1.65 -14.10 -19.21
CA GLY A 187 2.26 -13.38 -18.09
C GLY A 187 1.94 -11.88 -18.09
N GLU A 188 1.07 -11.42 -18.98
CA GLU A 188 0.70 -9.99 -19.09
C GLU A 188 -0.25 -9.57 -17.97
N ILE A 189 0.02 -8.38 -17.43
CA ILE A 189 -0.87 -7.69 -16.50
C ILE A 189 -1.36 -6.41 -17.20
N SER A 190 -2.66 -6.17 -17.12
CA SER A 190 -3.27 -4.97 -17.71
C SER A 190 -4.34 -4.39 -16.79
N PHE A 191 -4.52 -3.09 -16.87
CA PHE A 191 -5.53 -2.35 -16.11
C PHE A 191 -5.73 -0.95 -16.69
N ASP A 192 -6.83 -0.33 -16.29
CA ASP A 192 -7.12 1.07 -16.54
C ASP A 192 -7.14 1.81 -15.20
N ALA A 193 -6.41 2.90 -15.10
CA ALA A 193 -6.33 3.70 -13.88
C ALA A 193 -6.54 5.18 -14.19
N ALA A 194 -7.19 5.88 -13.28
CA ALA A 194 -7.39 7.32 -13.36
C ALA A 194 -6.93 8.01 -12.05
N TYR A 195 -6.50 9.26 -12.20
CA TYR A 195 -6.00 10.06 -11.08
C TYR A 195 -6.25 11.54 -11.30
#